data_7f55332b6910bd532fca8100029d27ff
#
_entry.id   7f55332b6910bd532fca8100029d27ff
#
_cell.length_a   1.000
_cell.length_b   1.000
_cell.length_c   1.000
_cell.angle_alpha   90.00
_cell.angle_beta   90.00
_cell.angle_gamma   90.00
#
_symmetry.space_group_name_H-M   'P 1'
#
loop_
_entity.id
_entity.type
_entity.pdbx_description
1 polymer ?
#
loop_
_entity_poly.entity_id
_entity_poly.type
_entity_poly.pdbx_seq_one_letter_code
_entity_poly.pdbx_strand_id
1 'polypeptide(L)'
;MTTNQSSQSILLAGAGGVLGGHLTRALTEAGHKVTGLGRGAANAVRADLMDRDALLRAVDGQHFDTVIHAATALRKPPMRHRDMYATDALRTEGTAHLVEAARATGARRFVSESMVFGYGYGDFGDHVLTEEDAFGPRGTTPELERHVEGMRIKEQLTFEAAGLEGIALRFGLFYGPGGTEAILPMLRKRQLPLPGDHGRVLPWVELTDAARATAAAVERGRPGQAYNVVDRTPYGFREHVLCVAREFGVPKPMTVPLWTTRPMPYVHTILTSRMRVSAAKAERELGWTPRYASGRDGLAALAARR
;
A
#
# COMPACT_ATOMS: atom_id res chain seq x y z
N MET A 1 -7.69 -24.61 -18.05
CA MET A 1 -8.51 -23.75 -18.91
C MET A 1 -8.02 -22.32 -18.72
N THR A 2 -7.22 -21.81 -19.64
CA THR A 2 -6.81 -20.40 -19.70
C THR A 2 -8.04 -19.60 -20.11
N THR A 3 -8.73 -18.98 -19.15
CA THR A 3 -9.71 -17.93 -19.44
C THR A 3 -8.99 -16.84 -20.22
N ASN A 4 -9.36 -16.68 -21.48
CA ASN A 4 -8.89 -15.62 -22.36
C ASN A 4 -9.44 -14.30 -21.79
N GLN A 5 -8.76 -13.72 -20.77
CA GLN A 5 -9.16 -12.43 -20.21
C GLN A 5 -8.83 -11.36 -21.24
N SER A 6 -9.84 -10.59 -21.62
CA SER A 6 -9.67 -9.46 -22.55
C SER A 6 -8.72 -8.42 -21.93
N SER A 7 -7.77 -7.94 -22.73
CA SER A 7 -6.91 -6.82 -22.37
C SER A 7 -7.76 -5.61 -21.96
N GLN A 8 -7.46 -5.03 -20.79
CA GLN A 8 -8.14 -3.85 -20.28
C GLN A 8 -7.28 -2.60 -20.46
N SER A 9 -7.93 -1.45 -20.66
CA SER A 9 -7.31 -0.13 -20.56
C SER A 9 -7.41 0.36 -19.11
N ILE A 10 -6.25 0.61 -18.47
CA ILE A 10 -6.17 0.92 -17.05
C ILE A 10 -5.56 2.31 -16.84
N LEU A 11 -6.26 3.18 -16.10
CA LEU A 11 -5.70 4.43 -15.59
C LEU A 11 -5.12 4.18 -14.20
N LEU A 12 -3.82 4.37 -14.03
CA LEU A 12 -3.11 4.16 -12.77
C LEU A 12 -2.69 5.49 -12.13
N ALA A 13 -3.43 5.95 -11.13
CA ALA A 13 -3.04 7.09 -10.31
C ALA A 13 -1.93 6.68 -9.34
N GLY A 14 -0.80 7.39 -9.39
CA GLY A 14 0.40 7.07 -8.62
C GLY A 14 1.42 6.21 -9.35
N ALA A 15 1.34 6.09 -10.68
CA ALA A 15 2.26 5.29 -11.51
C ALA A 15 3.75 5.65 -11.31
N GLY A 16 4.07 6.91 -11.00
CA GLY A 16 5.45 7.36 -10.74
C GLY A 16 6.01 7.03 -9.35
N GLY A 17 5.23 6.40 -8.47
CA GLY A 17 5.67 5.92 -7.17
C GLY A 17 6.37 4.55 -7.22
N VAL A 18 7.00 4.13 -6.10
CA VAL A 18 7.66 2.81 -6.01
C VAL A 18 6.66 1.68 -6.30
N LEU A 19 5.54 1.65 -5.58
CA LEU A 19 4.48 0.68 -5.83
C LEU A 19 3.93 0.81 -7.26
N GLY A 20 3.74 2.05 -7.75
CA GLY A 20 3.23 2.32 -9.10
C GLY A 20 4.07 1.69 -10.21
N GLY A 21 5.39 1.70 -10.08
CA GLY A 21 6.30 1.02 -11.02
C GLY A 21 6.11 -0.51 -11.05
N HIS A 22 5.92 -1.13 -9.88
CA HIS A 22 5.60 -2.55 -9.76
C HIS A 22 4.21 -2.88 -10.34
N LEU A 23 3.21 -2.02 -10.05
CA LEU A 23 1.85 -2.16 -10.60
C LEU A 23 1.86 -2.08 -12.12
N THR A 24 2.53 -1.07 -12.70
CA THR A 24 2.64 -0.93 -14.16
C THR A 24 3.21 -2.18 -14.79
N ARG A 25 4.30 -2.73 -14.21
CA ARG A 25 4.92 -3.96 -14.72
C ARG A 25 3.96 -5.15 -14.63
N ALA A 26 3.40 -5.43 -13.45
CA ALA A 26 2.55 -6.60 -13.23
C ALA A 26 1.29 -6.57 -14.11
N LEU A 27 0.66 -5.40 -14.24
CA LEU A 27 -0.52 -5.23 -15.09
C LEU A 27 -0.18 -5.37 -16.58
N THR A 28 0.98 -4.86 -17.04
CA THR A 28 1.43 -5.03 -18.42
C THR A 28 1.79 -6.49 -18.71
N GLU A 29 2.45 -7.20 -17.78
CA GLU A 29 2.72 -8.64 -17.88
C GLU A 29 1.44 -9.47 -17.91
N ALA A 30 0.36 -9.01 -17.25
CA ALA A 30 -0.98 -9.60 -17.34
C ALA A 30 -1.73 -9.26 -18.65
N GLY A 31 -1.12 -8.48 -19.56
CA GLY A 31 -1.68 -8.15 -20.88
C GLY A 31 -2.55 -6.89 -20.90
N HIS A 32 -2.58 -6.09 -19.85
CA HIS A 32 -3.35 -4.84 -19.79
C HIS A 32 -2.54 -3.66 -20.33
N LYS A 33 -3.25 -2.66 -20.88
CA LYS A 33 -2.67 -1.37 -21.29
C LYS A 33 -2.75 -0.38 -20.12
N VAL A 34 -1.60 0.02 -19.59
CA VAL A 34 -1.53 0.92 -18.43
C VAL A 34 -1.19 2.35 -18.85
N THR A 35 -2.03 3.30 -18.45
CA THR A 35 -1.82 4.74 -18.61
C THR A 35 -1.57 5.35 -17.23
N GLY A 36 -0.37 5.91 -17.03
CA GLY A 36 -0.01 6.54 -15.75
C GLY A 36 -0.66 7.91 -15.59
N LEU A 37 -1.23 8.15 -14.41
CA LEU A 37 -1.75 9.44 -13.95
C LEU A 37 -0.93 9.95 -12.77
N GLY A 38 -0.53 11.22 -12.81
CA GLY A 38 0.18 11.90 -11.75
C GLY A 38 0.79 13.22 -12.17
N ARG A 39 1.46 13.92 -11.23
CA ARG A 39 2.04 15.25 -11.46
C ARG A 39 3.33 15.25 -12.27
N GLY A 40 4.05 14.14 -12.26
CA GLY A 40 5.36 14.02 -12.91
C GLY A 40 5.28 13.96 -14.43
N ALA A 41 6.30 14.49 -15.13
CA ALA A 41 6.36 14.56 -16.60
C ALA A 41 6.35 13.18 -17.29
N ALA A 42 6.70 12.13 -16.58
CA ALA A 42 6.68 10.75 -17.10
C ALA A 42 5.27 10.16 -17.20
N ASN A 43 4.25 10.80 -16.61
CA ASN A 43 2.87 10.31 -16.71
C ASN A 43 2.24 10.79 -18.02
N ALA A 44 1.52 9.90 -18.70
CA ALA A 44 0.78 10.23 -19.92
C ALA A 44 -0.40 11.17 -19.61
N VAL A 45 -1.08 10.97 -18.46
CA VAL A 45 -2.09 11.89 -17.92
C VAL A 45 -1.46 12.71 -16.80
N ARG A 46 -1.35 14.03 -17.00
CA ARG A 46 -0.72 14.93 -16.04
C ARG A 46 -1.77 15.75 -15.32
N ALA A 47 -2.05 15.38 -14.07
CA ALA A 47 -2.92 16.13 -13.19
C ALA A 47 -2.54 15.91 -11.72
N ASP A 48 -2.93 16.86 -10.86
CA ASP A 48 -2.96 16.67 -9.41
C ASP A 48 -4.34 16.15 -9.02
N LEU A 49 -4.41 15.07 -8.26
CA LEU A 49 -5.69 14.55 -7.74
C LEU A 49 -6.41 15.54 -6.82
N MET A 50 -5.69 16.51 -6.26
CA MET A 50 -6.27 17.56 -5.44
C MET A 50 -6.91 18.70 -6.26
N ASP A 51 -6.63 18.78 -7.57
CA ASP A 51 -7.26 19.71 -8.50
C ASP A 51 -8.28 18.96 -9.36
N ARG A 52 -9.53 18.96 -8.90
CA ARG A 52 -10.64 18.25 -9.54
C ARG A 52 -10.81 18.64 -11.01
N ASP A 53 -10.82 19.93 -11.30
CA ASP A 53 -11.12 20.43 -12.64
C ASP A 53 -9.97 20.18 -13.61
N ALA A 54 -8.72 20.30 -13.14
CA ALA A 54 -7.55 19.91 -13.93
C ALA A 54 -7.53 18.40 -14.21
N LEU A 55 -7.92 17.57 -13.24
CA LEU A 55 -8.03 16.12 -13.41
C LEU A 55 -9.08 15.76 -14.47
N LEU A 56 -10.30 16.33 -14.38
CA LEU A 56 -11.38 16.04 -15.32
C LEU A 56 -11.00 16.51 -16.75
N ARG A 57 -10.39 17.67 -16.89
CA ARG A 57 -9.88 18.12 -18.21
C ARG A 57 -8.79 17.21 -18.76
N ALA A 58 -7.92 16.68 -17.89
CA ALA A 58 -6.81 15.83 -18.33
C ALA A 58 -7.26 14.44 -18.81
N VAL A 59 -8.43 13.97 -18.37
CA VAL A 59 -9.01 12.69 -18.81
C VAL A 59 -10.13 12.84 -19.84
N ASP A 60 -10.47 14.07 -20.23
CA ASP A 60 -11.53 14.34 -21.18
C ASP A 60 -11.28 13.62 -22.53
N GLY A 61 -12.33 13.02 -23.06
CA GLY A 61 -12.25 12.22 -24.30
C GLY A 61 -11.46 10.91 -24.20
N GLN A 62 -10.96 10.54 -23.02
CA GLN A 62 -10.29 9.26 -22.79
C GLN A 62 -11.28 8.20 -22.29
N HIS A 63 -10.95 6.94 -22.57
CA HIS A 63 -11.73 5.79 -22.09
C HIS A 63 -10.82 4.79 -21.36
N PHE A 64 -11.26 4.34 -20.17
CA PHE A 64 -10.59 3.32 -19.39
C PHE A 64 -11.60 2.29 -18.87
N ASP A 65 -11.23 1.02 -18.86
CA ASP A 65 -12.04 -0.06 -18.28
C ASP A 65 -11.93 -0.11 -16.76
N THR A 66 -10.73 0.19 -16.25
CA THR A 66 -10.41 0.16 -14.82
C THR A 66 -9.59 1.39 -14.41
N VAL A 67 -9.91 1.95 -13.24
CA VAL A 67 -9.09 2.98 -12.59
C VAL A 67 -8.51 2.44 -11.30
N ILE A 68 -7.20 2.64 -11.11
CA ILE A 68 -6.48 2.21 -9.89
C ILE A 68 -5.98 3.42 -9.14
N HIS A 69 -6.30 3.52 -7.84
CA HIS A 69 -5.83 4.56 -6.94
C HIS A 69 -4.71 4.06 -6.04
N ALA A 70 -3.45 4.25 -6.44
CA ALA A 70 -2.25 3.96 -5.66
C ALA A 70 -1.41 5.21 -5.36
N ALA A 71 -2.03 6.40 -5.46
CA ALA A 71 -1.35 7.66 -5.21
C ALA A 71 -1.19 7.94 -3.72
N THR A 72 -0.01 8.39 -3.34
CA THR A 72 0.34 8.89 -2.00
C THR A 72 1.14 10.19 -2.11
N ALA A 73 1.08 11.03 -1.09
CA ALA A 73 1.93 12.22 -1.00
C ALA A 73 3.31 11.92 -0.37
N LEU A 74 3.52 10.71 0.12
CA LEU A 74 4.76 10.31 0.78
C LEU A 74 5.91 10.18 -0.22
N ARG A 75 6.97 10.95 0.01
CA ARG A 75 8.25 10.86 -0.74
C ARG A 75 9.38 10.25 0.11
N LYS A 76 9.17 10.16 1.40
CA LYS A 76 10.08 9.60 2.41
C LYS A 76 9.24 9.00 3.54
N PRO A 77 9.80 8.10 4.36
CA PRO A 77 9.09 7.57 5.53
C PRO A 77 8.61 8.71 6.45
N PRO A 78 7.34 8.71 6.87
CA PRO A 78 6.80 9.73 7.76
C PRO A 78 7.36 9.55 9.17
N MET A 79 7.78 10.65 9.78
CA MET A 79 8.31 10.67 11.15
C MET A 79 7.27 11.17 12.15
N ARG A 80 6.48 12.16 11.74
CA ARG A 80 5.46 12.82 12.56
C ARG A 80 4.09 12.63 11.93
N HIS A 81 3.03 12.69 12.73
CA HIS A 81 1.65 12.57 12.23
C HIS A 81 1.35 13.57 11.10
N ARG A 82 1.81 14.81 11.20
CA ARG A 82 1.63 15.83 10.15
C ARG A 82 2.22 15.45 8.79
N ASP A 83 3.23 14.56 8.76
CA ASP A 83 3.82 14.11 7.50
C ASP A 83 2.85 13.23 6.69
N MET A 84 1.79 12.72 7.35
CA MET A 84 0.71 11.96 6.74
C MET A 84 -0.45 12.82 6.22
N TYR A 85 -0.60 14.06 6.67
CA TYR A 85 -1.82 14.86 6.40
C TYR A 85 -2.13 15.05 4.93
N ALA A 86 -1.10 15.26 4.10
CA ALA A 86 -1.30 15.34 2.65
C ALA A 86 -1.73 13.99 2.03
N THR A 87 -1.29 12.87 2.61
CA THR A 87 -1.74 11.53 2.18
C THR A 87 -3.17 11.28 2.65
N ASP A 88 -3.54 11.73 3.85
CA ASP A 88 -4.91 11.60 4.35
C ASP A 88 -5.88 12.44 3.49
N ALA A 89 -5.50 13.66 3.05
CA ALA A 89 -6.28 14.45 2.12
C ALA A 89 -6.43 13.75 0.74
N LEU A 90 -5.38 13.12 0.24
CA LEU A 90 -5.47 12.30 -0.98
C LEU A 90 -6.41 11.09 -0.80
N ARG A 91 -6.47 10.51 0.38
CA ARG A 91 -7.38 9.38 0.70
C ARG A 91 -8.84 9.81 0.71
N THR A 92 -9.13 11.04 1.07
CA THR A 92 -10.49 11.60 1.12
C THR A 92 -10.82 12.34 -0.18
N GLU A 93 -10.37 13.57 -0.32
CA GLU A 93 -10.67 14.46 -1.45
C GLU A 93 -10.15 13.90 -2.78
N GLY A 94 -8.88 13.46 -2.81
CA GLY A 94 -8.28 12.89 -4.02
C GLY A 94 -8.99 11.63 -4.52
N THR A 95 -9.52 10.80 -3.60
CA THR A 95 -10.33 9.63 -3.98
C THR A 95 -11.66 10.04 -4.57
N ALA A 96 -12.35 11.04 -3.99
CA ALA A 96 -13.63 11.52 -4.53
C ALA A 96 -13.46 12.04 -5.97
N HIS A 97 -12.42 12.86 -6.21
CA HIS A 97 -12.11 13.39 -7.55
C HIS A 97 -11.77 12.27 -8.54
N LEU A 98 -11.01 11.26 -8.10
CA LEU A 98 -10.63 10.15 -8.97
C LEU A 98 -11.80 9.21 -9.28
N VAL A 99 -12.75 9.02 -8.36
CA VAL A 99 -14.01 8.30 -8.60
C VAL A 99 -14.84 9.04 -9.66
N GLU A 100 -14.92 10.37 -9.61
CA GLU A 100 -15.59 11.16 -10.62
C GLU A 100 -14.91 11.04 -12.00
N ALA A 101 -13.57 11.12 -12.03
CA ALA A 101 -12.80 10.90 -13.26
C ALA A 101 -12.99 9.49 -13.82
N ALA A 102 -13.09 8.47 -12.96
CA ALA A 102 -13.38 7.11 -13.39
C ALA A 102 -14.74 6.99 -14.08
N ARG A 103 -15.76 7.65 -13.54
CA ARG A 103 -17.08 7.71 -14.19
C ARG A 103 -17.05 8.46 -15.52
N ALA A 104 -16.37 9.61 -15.58
CA ALA A 104 -16.25 10.44 -16.78
C ALA A 104 -15.56 9.68 -17.94
N THR A 105 -14.63 8.77 -17.61
CA THR A 105 -13.92 7.93 -18.60
C THR A 105 -14.64 6.63 -18.94
N GLY A 106 -15.83 6.37 -18.38
CA GLY A 106 -16.61 5.16 -18.63
C GLY A 106 -16.04 3.90 -17.98
N ALA A 107 -15.19 4.05 -16.93
CA ALA A 107 -14.64 2.91 -16.23
C ALA A 107 -15.76 2.08 -15.56
N ARG A 108 -15.59 0.76 -15.58
CA ARG A 108 -16.47 -0.16 -14.88
C ARG A 108 -15.93 -0.50 -13.49
N ARG A 109 -14.60 -0.56 -13.32
CA ARG A 109 -13.96 -1.02 -12.09
C ARG A 109 -13.09 0.08 -11.47
N PHE A 110 -13.12 0.15 -10.14
CA PHE A 110 -12.29 1.03 -9.35
C PHE A 110 -11.56 0.24 -8.26
N VAL A 111 -10.22 0.19 -8.33
CA VAL A 111 -9.41 -0.53 -7.35
C VAL A 111 -8.62 0.48 -6.52
N SER A 112 -8.79 0.47 -5.20
CA SER A 112 -8.07 1.37 -4.31
C SER A 112 -7.02 0.64 -3.47
N GLU A 113 -5.81 1.19 -3.42
CA GLU A 113 -4.85 0.87 -2.38
C GLU A 113 -5.38 1.35 -1.04
N SER A 114 -5.34 0.50 -0.04
CA SER A 114 -5.63 0.76 1.36
C SER A 114 -4.52 0.14 2.21
N MET A 115 -4.58 0.31 3.53
CA MET A 115 -3.57 -0.21 4.44
C MET A 115 -4.23 -0.96 5.59
N VAL A 116 -3.60 -2.03 6.06
CA VAL A 116 -4.06 -2.79 7.24
C VAL A 116 -4.13 -1.93 8.51
N PHE A 117 -3.45 -0.80 8.56
CA PHE A 117 -3.58 0.17 9.66
C PHE A 117 -4.95 0.85 9.75
N GLY A 118 -5.81 0.66 8.77
CA GLY A 118 -7.23 1.00 8.86
C GLY A 118 -8.01 0.16 9.86
N TYR A 119 -7.49 -0.99 10.30
CA TYR A 119 -8.02 -1.71 11.47
C TYR A 119 -7.76 -0.96 12.79
N GLY A 120 -6.87 0.04 12.77
CA GLY A 120 -6.45 0.83 13.92
C GLY A 120 -4.96 0.67 14.23
N TYR A 121 -4.49 1.50 15.13
CA TYR A 121 -3.12 1.43 15.66
C TYR A 121 -3.18 0.93 17.10
N GLY A 122 -2.27 0.00 17.46
CA GLY A 122 -2.20 -0.51 18.82
C GLY A 122 -1.77 -1.98 18.89
N ASP A 123 -1.95 -2.56 20.06
CA ASP A 123 -1.61 -3.96 20.32
C ASP A 123 -2.89 -4.82 20.24
N PHE A 124 -2.99 -5.62 19.18
CA PHE A 124 -4.10 -6.56 18.96
C PHE A 124 -3.83 -7.94 19.59
N GLY A 125 -2.75 -8.08 20.34
CA GLY A 125 -2.40 -9.35 20.97
C GLY A 125 -2.12 -10.44 19.94
N ASP A 126 -2.72 -11.61 20.17
CA ASP A 126 -2.61 -12.76 19.26
C ASP A 126 -3.81 -12.87 18.30
N HIS A 127 -4.75 -11.92 18.35
CA HIS A 127 -5.87 -11.89 17.40
C HIS A 127 -5.35 -11.73 15.97
N VAL A 128 -5.85 -12.56 15.07
CA VAL A 128 -5.53 -12.50 13.64
C VAL A 128 -6.64 -11.76 12.93
N LEU A 129 -6.37 -10.52 12.54
CA LEU A 129 -7.30 -9.65 11.83
C LEU A 129 -7.64 -10.21 10.44
N THR A 130 -8.91 -10.17 10.12
CA THR A 130 -9.48 -10.57 8.83
C THR A 130 -10.32 -9.43 8.24
N GLU A 131 -10.83 -9.59 7.05
CA GLU A 131 -11.72 -8.60 6.44
C GLU A 131 -13.11 -8.52 7.10
N GLU A 132 -13.43 -9.44 8.01
CA GLU A 132 -14.65 -9.44 8.84
C GLU A 132 -14.50 -8.55 10.09
N ASP A 133 -13.27 -8.23 10.48
CA ASP A 133 -13.02 -7.32 11.59
C ASP A 133 -13.36 -5.87 11.22
N ALA A 134 -13.78 -5.09 12.22
CA ALA A 134 -14.15 -3.69 12.04
C ALA A 134 -12.99 -2.88 11.43
N PHE A 135 -13.24 -2.23 10.31
CA PHE A 135 -12.29 -1.36 9.63
C PHE A 135 -12.67 0.11 9.84
N GLY A 136 -11.69 0.92 10.19
CA GLY A 136 -11.91 2.33 10.49
C GLY A 136 -12.54 2.58 11.86
N PRO A 137 -12.13 1.85 12.93
CA PRO A 137 -12.60 2.15 14.28
C PRO A 137 -12.15 3.57 14.67
N ARG A 138 -12.84 4.16 15.65
CA ARG A 138 -12.44 5.47 16.15
C ARG A 138 -11.03 5.43 16.71
N GLY A 139 -10.18 6.36 16.28
CA GLY A 139 -8.81 6.49 16.79
C GLY A 139 -8.75 6.92 18.25
N THR A 140 -7.69 6.55 18.93
CA THR A 140 -7.47 6.86 20.36
C THR A 140 -6.99 8.29 20.60
N THR A 141 -6.45 8.96 19.59
CA THR A 141 -6.07 10.38 19.61
C THR A 141 -6.56 11.06 18.33
N PRO A 142 -6.67 12.41 18.31
CA PRO A 142 -7.11 13.14 17.12
C PRO A 142 -6.27 12.85 15.88
N GLU A 143 -4.96 12.69 16.04
CA GLU A 143 -4.06 12.39 14.93
C GLU A 143 -4.29 10.97 14.38
N LEU A 144 -4.48 9.99 15.26
CA LEU A 144 -4.77 8.60 14.86
C LEU A 144 -6.16 8.49 14.25
N GLU A 145 -7.16 9.22 14.82
CA GLU A 145 -8.49 9.31 14.21
C GLU A 145 -8.39 9.81 12.78
N ARG A 146 -7.65 10.89 12.52
CA ARG A 146 -7.47 11.44 11.17
C ARG A 146 -6.92 10.41 10.19
N HIS A 147 -5.91 9.63 10.59
CA HIS A 147 -5.30 8.63 9.72
C HIS A 147 -6.25 7.47 9.42
N VAL A 148 -6.93 6.96 10.46
CA VAL A 148 -7.90 5.86 10.32
C VAL A 148 -9.12 6.32 9.54
N GLU A 149 -9.63 7.53 9.82
CA GLU A 149 -10.73 8.14 9.09
C GLU A 149 -10.41 8.29 7.60
N GLY A 150 -9.20 8.76 7.27
CA GLY A 150 -8.77 8.87 5.87
C GLY A 150 -8.83 7.53 5.13
N MET A 151 -8.44 6.42 5.78
CA MET A 151 -8.54 5.08 5.20
C MET A 151 -10.00 4.61 5.11
N ARG A 152 -10.81 4.86 6.14
CA ARG A 152 -12.25 4.54 6.18
C ARG A 152 -12.99 5.23 5.05
N ILE A 153 -12.82 6.55 4.90
CA ILE A 153 -13.47 7.34 3.85
C ILE A 153 -13.01 6.87 2.45
N LYS A 154 -11.73 6.58 2.27
CA LYS A 154 -11.23 6.03 1.00
C LYS A 154 -11.95 4.74 0.61
N GLU A 155 -12.08 3.79 1.52
CA GLU A 155 -12.80 2.53 1.25
C GLU A 155 -14.30 2.77 1.05
N GLN A 156 -14.92 3.64 1.85
CA GLN A 156 -16.32 4.01 1.68
C GLN A 156 -16.58 4.59 0.29
N LEU A 157 -15.79 5.59 -0.15
CA LEU A 157 -15.89 6.16 -1.49
C LEU A 157 -15.66 5.14 -2.59
N THR A 158 -14.80 4.16 -2.35
CA THR A 158 -14.54 3.06 -3.28
C THR A 158 -15.77 2.15 -3.42
N PHE A 159 -16.37 1.73 -2.31
CA PHE A 159 -17.47 0.77 -2.32
C PHE A 159 -18.82 1.40 -2.70
N GLU A 160 -19.04 2.66 -2.32
CA GLU A 160 -20.28 3.39 -2.59
C GLU A 160 -20.26 4.12 -3.94
N ALA A 161 -19.19 3.99 -4.73
CA ALA A 161 -19.08 4.62 -6.04
C ALA A 161 -20.13 4.08 -7.01
N ALA A 162 -21.28 4.74 -7.11
CA ALA A 162 -22.38 4.32 -7.98
C ALA A 162 -21.89 4.12 -9.43
N GLY A 163 -22.23 2.99 -10.03
CA GLY A 163 -21.84 2.60 -11.38
C GLY A 163 -20.44 2.01 -11.51
N LEU A 164 -19.68 1.89 -10.40
CA LEU A 164 -18.35 1.30 -10.39
C LEU A 164 -18.29 0.04 -9.51
N GLU A 165 -17.55 -0.95 -9.97
CA GLU A 165 -17.17 -2.13 -9.19
C GLU A 165 -16.01 -1.80 -8.28
N GLY A 166 -16.27 -1.27 -7.08
CA GLY A 166 -15.26 -0.85 -6.11
C GLY A 166 -14.60 -2.04 -5.41
N ILE A 167 -13.25 -2.04 -5.32
CA ILE A 167 -12.44 -3.05 -4.64
C ILE A 167 -11.35 -2.35 -3.85
N ALA A 168 -11.15 -2.74 -2.58
CA ALA A 168 -10.06 -2.23 -1.75
C ALA A 168 -9.01 -3.30 -1.48
N LEU A 169 -7.72 -2.95 -1.55
CA LEU A 169 -6.60 -3.81 -1.20
C LEU A 169 -5.90 -3.25 0.02
N ARG A 170 -6.00 -3.95 1.15
CA ARG A 170 -5.42 -3.57 2.44
C ARG A 170 -4.01 -4.16 2.55
N PHE A 171 -3.02 -3.37 2.18
CA PHE A 171 -1.63 -3.81 2.18
C PHE A 171 -0.99 -3.74 3.56
N GLY A 172 -0.10 -4.70 3.84
CA GLY A 172 0.89 -4.60 4.91
C GLY A 172 1.96 -3.55 4.63
N LEU A 173 2.96 -3.46 5.51
CA LEU A 173 4.15 -2.64 5.29
C LEU A 173 4.95 -3.17 4.09
N PHE A 174 5.32 -2.27 3.19
CA PHE A 174 6.02 -2.65 1.97
C PHE A 174 7.51 -2.88 2.20
N TYR A 175 8.04 -3.93 1.58
CA TYR A 175 9.47 -4.15 1.38
C TYR A 175 9.72 -4.68 -0.04
N GLY A 176 10.98 -4.79 -0.43
CA GLY A 176 11.33 -5.32 -1.75
C GLY A 176 12.03 -4.30 -2.64
N PRO A 177 12.14 -4.56 -3.96
CA PRO A 177 12.91 -3.75 -4.89
C PRO A 177 12.42 -2.30 -4.94
N GLY A 178 13.33 -1.33 -4.80
CA GLY A 178 13.01 0.10 -4.78
C GLY A 178 12.55 0.63 -3.41
N GLY A 179 12.06 -0.23 -2.51
CA GLY A 179 11.65 0.13 -1.15
C GLY A 179 12.76 -0.13 -0.12
N THR A 180 13.25 -1.37 -0.06
CA THR A 180 14.29 -1.79 0.90
C THR A 180 15.61 -1.04 0.70
N GLU A 181 15.98 -0.77 -0.53
CA GLU A 181 17.22 -0.09 -0.84
C GLU A 181 17.31 1.34 -0.28
N ALA A 182 16.19 1.98 -0.03
CA ALA A 182 16.11 3.33 0.51
C ALA A 182 16.79 3.48 1.89
N ILE A 183 16.80 2.41 2.71
CA ILE A 183 17.42 2.44 4.04
C ILE A 183 18.91 2.05 4.04
N LEU A 184 19.42 1.43 2.97
CA LEU A 184 20.81 0.96 2.92
C LEU A 184 21.86 2.06 3.11
N PRO A 185 21.73 3.26 2.52
CA PRO A 185 22.67 4.35 2.77
C PRO A 185 22.74 4.76 4.25
N MET A 186 21.60 4.76 4.94
CA MET A 186 21.53 5.09 6.37
C MET A 186 22.21 4.00 7.22
N LEU A 187 21.99 2.72 6.88
CA LEU A 187 22.63 1.59 7.56
C LEU A 187 24.15 1.63 7.36
N ARG A 188 24.64 1.85 6.12
CA ARG A 188 26.05 1.96 5.83
C ARG A 188 26.73 3.08 6.63
N LYS A 189 26.04 4.21 6.80
CA LYS A 189 26.53 5.35 7.57
C LYS A 189 26.27 5.24 9.08
N ARG A 190 25.65 4.12 9.54
CA ARG A 190 25.24 3.91 10.94
C ARG A 190 24.31 5.02 11.48
N GLN A 191 23.49 5.60 10.61
CA GLN A 191 22.57 6.70 10.91
C GLN A 191 21.14 6.22 11.20
N LEU A 192 20.88 4.92 11.15
CA LEU A 192 19.60 4.33 11.48
C LEU A 192 19.72 3.57 12.81
N PRO A 193 19.43 4.20 13.96
CA PRO A 193 19.34 3.50 15.23
C PRO A 193 18.15 2.55 15.21
N LEU A 194 18.31 1.40 15.84
CA LEU A 194 17.30 0.34 15.85
C LEU A 194 16.62 0.23 17.21
N PRO A 195 15.39 0.74 17.37
CA PRO A 195 14.65 0.61 18.62
C PRO A 195 14.31 -0.85 18.94
N GLY A 196 14.26 -1.17 20.23
CA GLY A 196 13.69 -2.43 20.69
C GLY A 196 12.19 -2.48 20.40
N ASP A 197 11.69 -3.58 19.84
CA ASP A 197 10.27 -3.78 19.52
C ASP A 197 9.53 -4.69 20.50
N HIS A 198 10.25 -5.22 21.49
CA HIS A 198 9.70 -6.12 22.52
C HIS A 198 8.92 -7.31 21.93
N GLY A 199 9.35 -7.83 20.78
CA GLY A 199 8.72 -8.97 20.10
C GLY A 199 7.39 -8.61 19.40
N ARG A 200 7.08 -7.33 19.21
CA ARG A 200 5.92 -6.90 18.44
C ARG A 200 6.10 -7.25 16.98
N VAL A 201 5.07 -7.85 16.40
CA VAL A 201 5.05 -8.22 15.00
C VAL A 201 4.18 -7.25 14.20
N LEU A 202 4.54 -7.05 12.93
CA LEU A 202 3.82 -6.22 11.97
C LEU A 202 3.57 -7.04 10.70
N PRO A 203 2.47 -6.80 9.99
CA PRO A 203 2.20 -7.42 8.71
C PRO A 203 3.02 -6.73 7.62
N TRP A 204 3.71 -7.52 6.81
CA TRP A 204 4.54 -7.09 5.71
C TRP A 204 4.02 -7.64 4.39
N VAL A 205 4.42 -7.02 3.28
CA VAL A 205 4.18 -7.54 1.94
C VAL A 205 5.30 -7.11 0.98
N GLU A 206 5.76 -8.03 0.16
CA GLU A 206 6.74 -7.71 -0.90
C GLU A 206 6.06 -6.92 -2.03
N LEU A 207 6.74 -5.87 -2.53
CA LEU A 207 6.20 -4.94 -3.53
C LEU A 207 5.75 -5.61 -4.83
N THR A 208 6.47 -6.63 -5.31
CA THR A 208 6.08 -7.37 -6.51
C THR A 208 4.85 -8.25 -6.24
N ASP A 209 4.77 -8.83 -5.04
CA ASP A 209 3.61 -9.62 -4.62
C ASP A 209 2.38 -8.74 -4.41
N ALA A 210 2.54 -7.54 -3.85
CA ALA A 210 1.48 -6.53 -3.77
C ALA A 210 0.94 -6.16 -5.17
N ALA A 211 1.84 -5.97 -6.15
CA ALA A 211 1.46 -5.68 -7.52
C ALA A 211 0.75 -6.87 -8.20
N ARG A 212 1.18 -8.10 -7.95
CA ARG A 212 0.50 -9.32 -8.43
C ARG A 212 -0.89 -9.48 -7.82
N ALA A 213 -1.05 -9.16 -6.53
CA ALA A 213 -2.37 -9.14 -5.89
C ALA A 213 -3.29 -8.11 -6.54
N THR A 214 -2.75 -6.94 -6.89
CA THR A 214 -3.54 -5.91 -7.58
C THR A 214 -3.98 -6.35 -8.97
N ALA A 215 -3.09 -6.95 -9.76
CA ALA A 215 -3.46 -7.53 -11.07
C ALA A 215 -4.54 -8.61 -10.92
N ALA A 216 -4.39 -9.50 -9.92
CA ALA A 216 -5.39 -10.51 -9.61
C ALA A 216 -6.74 -9.90 -9.20
N ALA A 217 -6.74 -8.79 -8.45
CA ALA A 217 -7.96 -8.09 -8.06
C ALA A 217 -8.64 -7.39 -9.26
N VAL A 218 -7.86 -6.83 -10.18
CA VAL A 218 -8.40 -6.29 -11.45
C VAL A 218 -9.15 -7.37 -12.23
N GLU A 219 -8.63 -8.59 -12.25
CA GLU A 219 -9.20 -9.70 -13.00
C GLU A 219 -10.35 -10.41 -12.26
N ARG A 220 -10.18 -10.71 -10.97
CA ARG A 220 -11.03 -11.64 -10.20
C ARG A 220 -11.67 -11.04 -8.96
N GLY A 221 -11.30 -9.79 -8.61
CA GLY A 221 -11.83 -9.14 -7.41
C GLY A 221 -13.36 -8.96 -7.50
N ARG A 222 -14.03 -9.26 -6.40
CA ARG A 222 -15.49 -9.13 -6.31
C ARG A 222 -15.86 -7.70 -5.93
N PRO A 223 -16.85 -7.08 -6.60
CA PRO A 223 -17.32 -5.75 -6.25
C PRO A 223 -17.73 -5.63 -4.78
N GLY A 224 -17.42 -4.49 -4.16
CA GLY A 224 -17.76 -4.20 -2.77
C GLY A 224 -16.89 -4.95 -1.75
N GLN A 225 -15.79 -5.60 -2.17
CA GLN A 225 -14.96 -6.38 -1.28
C GLN A 225 -13.61 -5.71 -0.99
N ALA A 226 -13.17 -5.85 0.27
CA ALA A 226 -11.80 -5.63 0.66
C ALA A 226 -11.03 -6.95 0.70
N TYR A 227 -9.71 -6.86 0.45
CA TYR A 227 -8.78 -7.98 0.55
C TYR A 227 -7.53 -7.57 1.28
N ASN A 228 -7.16 -8.30 2.33
CA ASN A 228 -5.88 -8.16 2.99
C ASN A 228 -4.78 -8.77 2.11
N VAL A 229 -3.71 -8.02 1.91
CA VAL A 229 -2.57 -8.45 1.08
C VAL A 229 -1.30 -8.34 1.92
N VAL A 230 -0.92 -9.45 2.51
CA VAL A 230 0.21 -9.56 3.45
C VAL A 230 0.94 -10.89 3.27
N ASP A 231 2.21 -10.95 3.68
CA ASP A 231 2.95 -12.20 3.79
C ASP A 231 2.33 -13.09 4.88
N ARG A 232 2.53 -14.41 4.78
CA ARG A 232 1.95 -15.37 5.72
C ARG A 232 2.51 -15.29 7.12
N THR A 233 3.78 -14.86 7.26
CA THR A 233 4.48 -14.81 8.55
C THR A 233 4.80 -13.37 8.92
N PRO A 234 4.05 -12.76 9.84
CA PRO A 234 4.37 -11.43 10.36
C PRO A 234 5.63 -11.50 11.24
N TYR A 235 6.41 -10.42 11.25
CA TYR A 235 7.62 -10.32 12.08
C TYR A 235 7.91 -8.87 12.46
N GLY A 236 8.79 -8.67 13.45
CA GLY A 236 9.03 -7.35 14.03
C GLY A 236 9.81 -6.41 13.12
N PHE A 237 9.62 -5.11 13.31
CA PHE A 237 10.41 -4.08 12.60
C PHE A 237 11.91 -4.23 12.87
N ARG A 238 12.28 -4.50 14.13
CA ARG A 238 13.66 -4.75 14.50
C ARG A 238 14.25 -5.90 13.69
N GLU A 239 13.53 -7.00 13.61
CA GLU A 239 13.96 -8.17 12.87
C GLU A 239 14.09 -7.87 11.38
N HIS A 240 13.14 -7.10 10.80
CA HIS A 240 13.21 -6.66 9.42
C HIS A 240 14.53 -5.92 9.12
N VAL A 241 14.85 -4.91 9.91
CA VAL A 241 16.08 -4.11 9.70
C VAL A 241 17.35 -4.94 9.91
N LEU A 242 17.35 -5.88 10.88
CA LEU A 242 18.48 -6.79 11.09
C LEU A 242 18.64 -7.77 9.92
N CYS A 243 17.55 -8.26 9.37
CA CYS A 243 17.56 -9.09 8.18
C CYS A 243 18.13 -8.33 6.97
N VAL A 244 17.67 -7.09 6.74
CA VAL A 244 18.25 -6.23 5.70
C VAL A 244 19.75 -6.03 5.91
N ALA A 245 20.18 -5.76 7.14
CA ALA A 245 21.63 -5.55 7.41
C ALA A 245 22.43 -6.80 7.10
N ARG A 246 21.95 -7.98 7.45
CA ARG A 246 22.60 -9.27 7.19
C ARG A 246 22.65 -9.60 5.71
N GLU A 247 21.51 -9.58 5.03
CA GLU A 247 21.40 -9.99 3.63
C GLU A 247 22.15 -9.07 2.67
N PHE A 248 22.22 -7.76 2.99
CA PHE A 248 22.92 -6.79 2.15
C PHE A 248 24.34 -6.50 2.59
N GLY A 249 24.88 -7.22 3.58
CA GLY A 249 26.26 -7.07 4.03
C GLY A 249 26.59 -5.66 4.56
N VAL A 250 25.60 -4.98 5.17
CA VAL A 250 25.81 -3.64 5.74
C VAL A 250 25.93 -3.71 7.26
N PRO A 251 26.58 -2.71 7.90
CA PRO A 251 26.79 -2.75 9.35
C PRO A 251 25.48 -2.91 10.13
N LYS A 252 25.52 -3.80 11.13
CA LYS A 252 24.42 -3.94 12.08
C LYS A 252 24.17 -2.61 12.80
N PRO A 253 22.92 -2.10 12.81
CA PRO A 253 22.60 -0.87 13.49
C PRO A 253 22.71 -1.00 15.00
N MET A 254 23.02 0.13 15.66
CA MET A 254 23.08 0.21 17.11
C MET A 254 21.66 0.11 17.68
N THR A 255 21.50 -0.72 18.71
CA THR A 255 20.24 -0.84 19.44
C THR A 255 20.06 0.33 20.39
N VAL A 256 18.86 0.90 20.38
CA VAL A 256 18.45 1.99 21.29
C VAL A 256 17.15 1.62 22.02
N PRO A 257 16.90 2.18 23.21
CA PRO A 257 15.62 1.99 23.88
C PRO A 257 14.45 2.56 23.06
N LEU A 258 13.28 1.92 23.14
CA LEU A 258 12.08 2.33 22.36
C LEU A 258 11.65 3.76 22.66
N TRP A 259 11.81 4.26 23.90
CA TRP A 259 11.44 5.63 24.27
C TRP A 259 12.15 6.70 23.44
N THR A 260 13.31 6.40 22.85
CA THR A 260 14.04 7.32 21.95
C THR A 260 13.28 7.69 20.69
N THR A 261 12.23 6.94 20.34
CA THR A 261 11.37 7.22 19.20
C THR A 261 10.26 8.23 19.50
N ARG A 262 10.05 8.60 20.78
CA ARG A 262 8.99 9.56 21.17
C ARG A 262 9.02 10.91 20.42
N PRO A 263 10.20 11.48 20.05
CA PRO A 263 10.23 12.69 19.22
C PRO A 263 9.74 12.49 17.77
N MET A 264 9.53 11.23 17.37
CA MET A 264 9.03 10.80 16.07
C MET A 264 7.70 10.07 16.26
N PRO A 265 6.61 10.77 16.61
CA PRO A 265 5.41 10.15 17.16
C PRO A 265 4.73 9.17 16.19
N TYR A 266 4.77 9.41 14.88
CA TYR A 266 4.22 8.45 13.92
C TYR A 266 5.03 7.14 13.88
N VAL A 267 6.36 7.24 13.84
CA VAL A 267 7.24 6.07 13.94
C VAL A 267 7.03 5.33 15.25
N HIS A 268 6.93 6.07 16.37
CA HIS A 268 6.65 5.49 17.68
C HIS A 268 5.35 4.68 17.67
N THR A 269 4.29 5.23 17.10
CA THR A 269 2.99 4.54 16.94
C THR A 269 3.13 3.23 16.17
N ILE A 270 3.82 3.23 15.03
CA ILE A 270 4.05 2.02 14.25
C ILE A 270 4.84 0.98 15.07
N LEU A 271 5.92 1.41 15.73
CA LEU A 271 6.79 0.50 16.48
C LEU A 271 6.15 -0.05 17.78
N THR A 272 5.13 0.62 18.30
CA THR A 272 4.35 0.17 19.46
C THR A 272 3.13 -0.66 19.07
N SER A 273 2.79 -0.72 17.78
CA SER A 273 1.72 -1.57 17.30
C SER A 273 2.15 -3.03 17.21
N ARG A 274 1.21 -3.93 17.47
CA ARG A 274 1.34 -5.38 17.27
C ARG A 274 0.13 -5.85 16.50
N MET A 275 0.35 -6.41 15.33
CA MET A 275 -0.75 -6.75 14.42
C MET A 275 -0.42 -8.02 13.64
N ARG A 276 -1.34 -8.97 13.65
CA ARG A 276 -1.36 -10.16 12.81
C ARG A 276 -2.54 -10.05 11.85
N VAL A 277 -2.32 -10.27 10.56
CA VAL A 277 -3.37 -10.11 9.53
C VAL A 277 -3.36 -11.34 8.65
N SER A 278 -4.53 -11.83 8.29
CA SER A 278 -4.71 -12.97 7.39
C SER A 278 -4.97 -12.49 5.96
N ALA A 279 -4.29 -13.10 4.99
CA ALA A 279 -4.54 -12.93 3.57
C ALA A 279 -5.39 -14.08 2.98
N ALA A 280 -5.97 -14.95 3.80
CA ALA A 280 -6.67 -16.15 3.36
C ALA A 280 -7.83 -15.88 2.38
N LYS A 281 -8.50 -14.73 2.50
CA LYS A 281 -9.55 -14.30 1.56
C LYS A 281 -8.97 -13.98 0.18
N ALA A 282 -7.86 -13.23 0.13
CA ALA A 282 -7.18 -12.93 -1.13
C ALA A 282 -6.64 -14.22 -1.78
N GLU A 283 -6.08 -15.14 -1.01
CA GLU A 283 -5.63 -16.44 -1.51
C GLU A 283 -6.79 -17.23 -2.14
N ARG A 284 -7.92 -17.30 -1.47
CA ARG A 284 -9.08 -18.08 -1.92
C ARG A 284 -9.81 -17.43 -3.10
N GLU A 285 -10.08 -16.13 -3.05
CA GLU A 285 -10.97 -15.47 -4.00
C GLU A 285 -10.22 -14.86 -5.19
N LEU A 286 -9.00 -14.37 -4.99
CA LEU A 286 -8.18 -13.84 -6.07
C LEU A 286 -7.26 -14.90 -6.69
N GLY A 287 -7.14 -16.09 -6.08
CA GLY A 287 -6.16 -17.10 -6.51
C GLY A 287 -4.72 -16.57 -6.40
N TRP A 288 -4.50 -15.60 -5.52
CA TRP A 288 -3.20 -15.01 -5.27
C TRP A 288 -2.58 -15.62 -4.02
N THR A 289 -1.28 -15.87 -4.08
CA THR A 289 -0.50 -16.25 -2.91
C THR A 289 0.80 -15.46 -2.90
N PRO A 290 1.30 -15.05 -1.73
CA PRO A 290 2.60 -14.41 -1.65
C PRO A 290 3.68 -15.39 -2.14
N ARG A 291 4.61 -14.90 -2.95
CA ARG A 291 5.76 -15.69 -3.44
C ARG A 291 6.69 -16.05 -2.30
N TYR A 292 6.78 -15.15 -1.33
CA TYR A 292 7.60 -15.34 -0.14
C TYR A 292 6.71 -15.50 1.08
N ALA A 293 6.96 -16.56 1.87
CA ALA A 293 6.18 -16.81 3.08
C ALA A 293 6.43 -15.73 4.16
N SER A 294 7.60 -15.11 4.13
CA SER A 294 7.99 -14.06 5.07
C SER A 294 8.90 -13.04 4.39
N GLY A 295 9.00 -11.86 4.98
CA GLY A 295 9.96 -10.85 4.54
C GLY A 295 11.42 -11.31 4.66
N ARG A 296 11.74 -12.30 5.50
CA ARG A 296 13.09 -12.89 5.56
C ARG A 296 13.44 -13.56 4.23
N ASP A 297 12.52 -14.37 3.70
CA ASP A 297 12.71 -15.10 2.43
C ASP A 297 12.77 -14.11 1.25
N GLY A 298 11.91 -13.09 1.26
CA GLY A 298 11.89 -12.07 0.23
C GLY A 298 13.15 -11.20 0.22
N LEU A 299 13.67 -10.82 1.39
CA LEU A 299 14.93 -10.05 1.50
C LEU A 299 16.14 -10.87 1.08
N ALA A 300 16.21 -12.15 1.44
CA ALA A 300 17.28 -13.03 0.98
C ALA A 300 17.26 -13.19 -0.55
N ALA A 301 16.08 -13.39 -1.14
CA ALA A 301 15.92 -13.46 -2.59
C ALA A 301 16.25 -12.13 -3.30
N LEU A 302 15.95 -10.99 -2.67
CA LEU A 302 16.31 -9.67 -3.20
C LEU A 302 17.81 -9.44 -3.21
N ALA A 303 18.49 -9.81 -2.13
CA ALA A 303 19.94 -9.68 -2.02
C ALA A 303 20.69 -10.58 -3.02
N ALA A 304 20.19 -11.79 -3.26
CA ALA A 304 20.80 -12.76 -4.20
C ALA A 304 20.72 -12.33 -5.69
N ARG A 305 19.89 -11.34 -6.02
CA ARG A 305 19.75 -10.82 -7.39
C ARG A 305 20.69 -9.64 -7.70
N ARG A 306 21.53 -9.25 -6.77
CA ARG A 306 22.51 -8.17 -6.91
C ARG A 306 23.88 -8.71 -7.28
#